data_2e6661c738d8476f613ec79be77cb679
#
_entry.id   2e6661c738d8476f613ec79be77cb679
#
_cell.length_a   1.000
_cell.length_b   1.000
_cell.length_c   1.000
_cell.angle_alpha   90.00
_cell.angle_beta   90.00
_cell.angle_gamma   90.00
#
_symmetry.space_group_name_H-M   'P 1'
#
loop_
_entity.id
_entity.type
_entity.pdbx_description
1 polymer ?
#
loop_
_entity_poly.entity_id
_entity_poly.type
_entity_poly.pdbx_seq_one_letter_code
_entity_poly.pdbx_strand_id
1 'polypeptide(L)'
;VLVCYTGLAEKQCGGVRGAETRARISVAQVNNVFRRSAVTAKLILLGAEKVNYTTAGNSTSDLMNLTFARTVPLFDVHKQRQRYRADLVSLFTGATPRNLLHGSSWMLNTTNGAPAYGFNAVEAVYAPTSVFVHEIGHNLGCSHATNDYGGLILRGSYTNSWAWRFGITTNGVTYQMKTVMAMGGGRKLGYFSNPNVSVWGVPTGDTNLANNAFTISQMAPK
;
A
#
# COMPACT_ATOMS: atom_id res chain seq x y z
N VAL A 1 -1.88 -3.16 11.66
CA VAL A 1 -2.72 -3.71 10.60
C VAL A 1 -3.21 -5.09 10.97
N LEU A 2 -4.48 -5.38 10.69
CA LEU A 2 -5.06 -6.72 10.66
C LEU A 2 -5.04 -7.20 9.20
N VAL A 3 -4.50 -8.37 8.94
CA VAL A 3 -4.58 -9.02 7.61
C VAL A 3 -5.66 -10.10 7.67
N CYS A 4 -6.62 -10.02 6.75
CA CYS A 4 -7.59 -11.11 6.53
C CYS A 4 -7.28 -11.77 5.19
N TYR A 5 -7.35 -13.10 5.09
CA TYR A 5 -7.06 -13.79 3.84
C TYR A 5 -8.17 -14.76 3.44
N THR A 6 -8.42 -14.84 2.13
CA THR A 6 -9.45 -15.73 1.57
C THR A 6 -8.97 -17.17 1.44
N GLY A 7 -9.89 -18.13 1.29
CA GLY A 7 -9.54 -19.54 1.04
C GLY A 7 -8.71 -19.76 -0.23
N LEU A 8 -8.92 -18.94 -1.28
CA LEU A 8 -8.10 -19.00 -2.50
C LEU A 8 -6.68 -18.48 -2.24
N ALA A 9 -6.53 -17.38 -1.48
CA ALA A 9 -5.22 -16.88 -1.07
C ALA A 9 -4.47 -17.90 -0.23
N GLU A 10 -5.14 -18.53 0.73
CA GLU A 10 -4.56 -19.62 1.53
C GLU A 10 -4.02 -20.74 0.64
N LYS A 11 -4.85 -21.24 -0.29
CA LYS A 11 -4.44 -22.32 -1.22
C LYS A 11 -3.21 -21.90 -2.05
N GLN A 12 -3.18 -20.70 -2.60
CA GLN A 12 -2.09 -20.20 -3.43
C GLN A 12 -0.81 -19.92 -2.63
N CYS A 13 -0.93 -19.66 -1.32
CA CYS A 13 0.20 -19.47 -0.42
C CYS A 13 0.73 -20.78 0.19
N GLY A 14 0.14 -21.92 -0.10
CA GLY A 14 0.56 -23.21 0.47
C GLY A 14 -0.03 -23.51 1.85
N GLY A 15 -1.26 -23.04 2.11
CA GLY A 15 -2.01 -23.28 3.36
C GLY A 15 -1.92 -22.11 4.35
N VAL A 16 -2.48 -22.32 5.53
CA VAL A 16 -2.57 -21.34 6.62
C VAL A 16 -1.22 -20.71 6.95
N ARG A 17 -0.21 -21.56 7.23
CA ARG A 17 1.16 -21.08 7.55
C ARG A 17 1.77 -20.24 6.42
N GLY A 18 1.48 -20.60 5.18
CA GLY A 18 1.93 -19.84 4.00
C GLY A 18 1.29 -18.46 3.93
N ALA A 19 -0.03 -18.35 4.16
CA ALA A 19 -0.75 -17.09 4.19
C ALA A 19 -0.25 -16.17 5.35
N GLU A 20 -0.10 -16.71 6.56
CA GLU A 20 0.47 -15.97 7.69
C GLU A 20 1.91 -15.49 7.41
N THR A 21 2.74 -16.34 6.80
CA THR A 21 4.11 -15.97 6.42
C THR A 21 4.10 -14.84 5.40
N ARG A 22 3.18 -14.88 4.42
CA ARG A 22 3.00 -13.77 3.47
C ARG A 22 2.65 -12.47 4.17
N ALA A 23 1.73 -12.49 5.13
CA ALA A 23 1.37 -11.30 5.90
C ALA A 23 2.58 -10.74 6.65
N ARG A 24 3.37 -11.59 7.33
CA ARG A 24 4.58 -11.18 8.05
C ARG A 24 5.63 -10.57 7.13
N ILE A 25 5.92 -11.21 6.00
CA ILE A 25 6.90 -10.71 5.01
C ILE A 25 6.42 -9.38 4.42
N SER A 26 5.14 -9.25 4.11
CA SER A 26 4.57 -8.03 3.54
C SER A 26 4.68 -6.84 4.51
N VAL A 27 4.37 -7.05 5.80
CA VAL A 27 4.56 -6.02 6.84
C VAL A 27 6.04 -5.69 7.05
N ALA A 28 6.92 -6.69 7.04
CA ALA A 28 8.37 -6.47 7.13
C ALA A 28 8.89 -5.64 5.94
N GLN A 29 8.35 -5.89 4.73
CA GLN A 29 8.69 -5.11 3.54
C GLN A 29 8.24 -3.65 3.64
N VAL A 30 7.02 -3.37 4.15
CA VAL A 30 6.58 -2.00 4.43
C VAL A 30 7.56 -1.30 5.38
N ASN A 31 7.90 -1.93 6.49
CA ASN A 31 8.82 -1.37 7.48
C ASN A 31 10.25 -1.16 6.93
N ASN A 32 10.71 -2.05 6.05
CA ASN A 32 11.98 -1.87 5.37
C ASN A 32 11.96 -0.63 4.45
N VAL A 33 10.87 -0.44 3.69
CA VAL A 33 10.71 0.75 2.83
C VAL A 33 10.55 2.02 3.68
N PHE A 34 9.81 1.98 4.79
CA PHE A 34 9.71 3.09 5.73
C PHE A 34 11.09 3.52 6.24
N ARG A 35 11.88 2.58 6.76
CA ARG A 35 13.24 2.84 7.26
C ARG A 35 14.14 3.45 6.18
N ARG A 36 14.13 2.88 4.96
CA ARG A 36 14.93 3.39 3.83
C ARG A 36 14.51 4.78 3.40
N SER A 37 13.25 5.14 3.60
CA SER A 37 12.68 6.45 3.27
C SER A 37 12.76 7.45 4.42
N ALA A 38 13.44 7.10 5.53
CA ALA A 38 13.50 7.90 6.76
C ALA A 38 12.10 8.22 7.35
N VAL A 39 11.14 7.33 7.18
CA VAL A 39 9.84 7.38 7.86
C VAL A 39 10.00 6.79 9.26
N THR A 40 9.54 7.52 10.28
CA THR A 40 9.65 7.09 11.69
C THR A 40 8.53 6.14 12.12
N ALA A 41 7.42 6.08 11.37
CA ALA A 41 6.31 5.17 11.63
C ALA A 41 6.71 3.70 11.46
N LYS A 42 5.99 2.82 12.16
CA LYS A 42 6.14 1.37 12.06
C LYS A 42 4.78 0.72 11.90
N LEU A 43 4.65 -0.14 10.89
CA LEU A 43 3.49 -0.99 10.71
C LEU A 43 3.63 -2.25 11.58
N ILE A 44 2.62 -2.57 12.38
CA ILE A 44 2.59 -3.73 13.26
C ILE A 44 1.52 -4.70 12.75
N LEU A 45 1.89 -5.96 12.50
CA LEU A 45 0.94 -7.02 12.22
C LEU A 45 0.27 -7.46 13.53
N LEU A 46 -1.03 -7.22 13.68
CA LEU A 46 -1.81 -7.57 14.86
C LEU A 46 -2.38 -8.99 14.79
N GLY A 47 -2.66 -9.47 13.59
CA GLY A 47 -3.16 -10.81 13.32
C GLY A 47 -3.23 -11.09 11.83
N ALA A 48 -3.32 -12.38 11.49
CA ALA A 48 -3.61 -12.86 10.15
C ALA A 48 -4.74 -13.89 10.26
N GLU A 49 -5.95 -13.53 9.80
CA GLU A 49 -7.18 -14.28 10.03
C GLU A 49 -7.79 -14.76 8.71
N LYS A 50 -8.26 -16.00 8.68
CA LYS A 50 -9.00 -16.52 7.53
C LYS A 50 -10.41 -15.93 7.51
N VAL A 51 -10.87 -15.52 6.32
CA VAL A 51 -12.25 -15.10 6.07
C VAL A 51 -12.87 -15.97 4.98
N ASN A 52 -14.10 -16.41 5.20
CA ASN A 52 -14.85 -17.24 4.22
C ASN A 52 -15.49 -16.36 3.15
N TYR A 53 -14.66 -15.62 2.42
CA TYR A 53 -15.06 -14.72 1.35
C TYR A 53 -14.51 -15.22 0.01
N THR A 54 -15.36 -15.23 -1.02
CA THR A 54 -14.95 -15.49 -2.39
C THR A 54 -14.69 -14.15 -3.08
N THR A 55 -13.48 -13.97 -3.62
CA THR A 55 -13.10 -12.73 -4.30
C THR A 55 -14.05 -12.41 -5.46
N ALA A 56 -14.36 -11.13 -5.63
CA ALA A 56 -15.14 -10.63 -6.77
C ALA A 56 -14.36 -10.68 -8.11
N GLY A 57 -13.08 -11.09 -8.07
CA GLY A 57 -12.22 -11.21 -9.25
C GLY A 57 -11.45 -9.95 -9.62
N ASN A 58 -11.61 -8.86 -8.86
CA ASN A 58 -10.77 -7.67 -8.97
C ASN A 58 -10.64 -6.97 -7.60
N SER A 59 -9.49 -6.38 -7.35
CA SER A 59 -9.16 -5.78 -6.05
C SER A 59 -10.00 -4.55 -5.70
N THR A 60 -10.50 -3.80 -6.67
CA THR A 60 -11.38 -2.66 -6.41
C THR A 60 -12.74 -3.10 -5.89
N SER A 61 -13.35 -4.11 -6.50
CA SER A 61 -14.62 -4.68 -6.02
C SER A 61 -14.45 -5.34 -4.64
N ASP A 62 -13.33 -6.03 -4.43
CA ASP A 62 -13.02 -6.64 -3.12
C ASP A 62 -12.84 -5.57 -2.04
N LEU A 63 -12.18 -4.44 -2.35
CA LEU A 63 -12.06 -3.28 -1.46
C LEU A 63 -13.43 -2.68 -1.11
N MET A 64 -14.29 -2.47 -2.12
CA MET A 64 -15.64 -1.94 -1.91
C MET A 64 -16.47 -2.88 -1.03
N ASN A 65 -16.47 -4.18 -1.34
CA ASN A 65 -17.18 -5.18 -0.57
C ASN A 65 -16.70 -5.25 0.89
N LEU A 66 -15.38 -5.15 1.11
CA LEU A 66 -14.79 -5.11 2.44
C LEU A 66 -15.21 -3.86 3.20
N THR A 67 -15.07 -2.69 2.59
CA THR A 67 -15.30 -1.39 3.26
C THR A 67 -16.76 -1.20 3.65
N PHE A 68 -17.68 -1.58 2.77
CA PHE A 68 -19.11 -1.34 2.95
C PHE A 68 -19.89 -2.60 3.35
N ALA A 69 -19.20 -3.60 3.88
CA ALA A 69 -19.82 -4.86 4.30
C ALA A 69 -20.88 -4.64 5.39
N ARG A 70 -22.10 -5.11 5.11
CA ARG A 70 -23.21 -5.10 6.07
C ARG A 70 -23.65 -6.51 6.49
N THR A 71 -23.12 -7.54 5.84
CA THR A 71 -23.43 -8.93 6.07
C THR A 71 -22.17 -9.78 6.17
N VAL A 72 -22.26 -10.91 6.83
CA VAL A 72 -21.18 -11.91 6.86
C VAL A 72 -20.85 -12.39 5.43
N PRO A 73 -19.62 -12.80 5.16
CA PRO A 73 -18.49 -12.95 6.11
C PRO A 73 -17.68 -11.67 6.33
N LEU A 74 -17.77 -10.66 5.46
CA LEU A 74 -16.94 -9.46 5.54
C LEU A 74 -17.33 -8.51 6.68
N PHE A 75 -18.59 -8.53 7.11
CA PHE A 75 -19.01 -7.79 8.30
C PHE A 75 -18.27 -8.25 9.57
N ASP A 76 -17.94 -9.54 9.67
CA ASP A 76 -17.16 -10.06 10.81
C ASP A 76 -15.72 -9.55 10.83
N VAL A 77 -15.16 -9.15 9.68
CA VAL A 77 -13.86 -8.50 9.60
C VAL A 77 -13.88 -7.14 10.33
N HIS A 78 -15.00 -6.39 10.25
CA HIS A 78 -15.14 -5.13 11.00
C HIS A 78 -15.17 -5.37 12.51
N LYS A 79 -15.81 -6.45 12.99
CA LYS A 79 -15.77 -6.86 14.40
C LYS A 79 -14.36 -7.25 14.84
N GLN A 80 -13.65 -8.01 14.00
CA GLN A 80 -12.26 -8.37 14.24
C GLN A 80 -11.37 -7.13 14.30
N ARG A 81 -11.54 -6.16 13.36
CA ARG A 81 -10.85 -4.87 13.40
C ARG A 81 -10.98 -4.19 14.76
N GLN A 82 -12.21 -4.12 15.29
CA GLN A 82 -12.48 -3.52 16.60
C GLN A 82 -11.81 -4.32 17.73
N ARG A 83 -11.91 -5.65 17.71
CA ARG A 83 -11.28 -6.53 18.70
C ARG A 83 -9.77 -6.38 18.74
N TYR A 84 -9.13 -6.32 17.59
CA TYR A 84 -7.68 -6.12 17.46
C TYR A 84 -7.25 -4.65 17.63
N ARG A 85 -8.19 -3.71 17.67
CA ARG A 85 -7.94 -2.26 17.65
C ARG A 85 -7.03 -1.88 16.48
N ALA A 86 -7.34 -2.43 15.30
CA ALA A 86 -6.50 -2.25 14.13
C ALA A 86 -6.85 -0.95 13.40
N ASP A 87 -5.88 -0.09 13.17
CA ASP A 87 -6.04 1.14 12.37
C ASP A 87 -6.37 0.79 10.92
N LEU A 88 -5.67 -0.19 10.38
CA LEU A 88 -5.79 -0.64 8.99
C LEU A 88 -6.20 -2.11 8.91
N VAL A 89 -6.98 -2.43 7.90
CA VAL A 89 -7.34 -3.81 7.52
C VAL A 89 -6.95 -4.07 6.07
N SER A 90 -6.26 -5.18 5.84
CA SER A 90 -5.87 -5.63 4.51
C SER A 90 -6.52 -6.96 4.19
N LEU A 91 -7.28 -7.03 3.11
CA LEU A 91 -7.83 -8.27 2.58
C LEU A 91 -6.85 -8.86 1.57
N PHE A 92 -6.23 -9.98 1.93
CA PHE A 92 -5.40 -10.76 1.00
C PHE A 92 -6.30 -11.72 0.22
N THR A 93 -6.48 -11.43 -1.07
CA THR A 93 -7.25 -12.25 -1.99
C THR A 93 -6.36 -13.22 -2.76
N GLY A 94 -6.94 -14.24 -3.36
CA GLY A 94 -6.24 -15.06 -4.34
C GLY A 94 -6.11 -14.31 -5.68
N ALA A 95 -5.00 -14.51 -6.36
CA ALA A 95 -4.79 -14.00 -7.72
C ALA A 95 -5.76 -14.67 -8.70
N THR A 96 -6.37 -13.86 -9.55
CA THR A 96 -7.29 -14.31 -10.60
C THR A 96 -6.84 -13.76 -11.97
N PRO A 97 -7.07 -14.49 -13.08
CA PRO A 97 -6.68 -14.03 -14.41
C PRO A 97 -7.35 -12.72 -14.86
N ARG A 98 -8.44 -12.35 -14.20
CA ARG A 98 -9.22 -11.14 -14.53
C ARG A 98 -8.74 -9.90 -13.78
N ASN A 99 -7.90 -10.05 -12.78
CA ASN A 99 -7.42 -8.91 -12.00
C ASN A 99 -6.18 -8.32 -12.66
N LEU A 100 -6.33 -7.16 -13.25
CA LEU A 100 -5.24 -6.38 -13.85
C LEU A 100 -4.54 -5.49 -12.82
N LEU A 101 -5.20 -5.24 -11.68
CA LEU A 101 -4.69 -4.47 -10.55
C LEU A 101 -4.46 -5.42 -9.38
N HIS A 102 -3.21 -5.70 -9.04
CA HIS A 102 -2.87 -6.62 -7.96
C HIS A 102 -3.15 -6.09 -6.55
N GLY A 103 -3.57 -4.82 -6.45
CA GLY A 103 -4.00 -4.17 -5.22
C GLY A 103 -4.91 -2.98 -5.48
N SER A 104 -5.70 -2.62 -4.48
CA SER A 104 -6.52 -1.41 -4.42
C SER A 104 -6.68 -0.96 -2.98
N SER A 105 -6.65 0.34 -2.75
CA SER A 105 -6.86 0.96 -1.44
C SER A 105 -7.58 2.29 -1.55
N TRP A 106 -8.17 2.72 -0.46
CA TRP A 106 -8.61 4.10 -0.35
C TRP A 106 -7.40 5.02 -0.19
N MET A 107 -7.33 6.04 -1.01
CA MET A 107 -6.36 7.10 -0.85
C MET A 107 -6.94 8.20 0.03
N LEU A 108 -6.34 8.43 1.18
CA LEU A 108 -6.76 9.51 2.06
C LEU A 108 -6.37 10.87 1.46
N ASN A 109 -7.33 11.78 1.44
CA ASN A 109 -7.17 13.15 0.92
C ASN A 109 -7.46 14.22 1.99
N THR A 110 -7.41 13.86 3.25
CA THR A 110 -7.65 14.71 4.41
C THR A 110 -6.51 14.58 5.41
N THR A 111 -6.18 15.65 6.10
CA THR A 111 -5.14 15.69 7.15
C THR A 111 -5.67 15.23 8.52
N ASN A 112 -6.97 15.04 8.66
CA ASN A 112 -7.61 14.65 9.93
C ASN A 112 -7.70 13.13 10.13
N GLY A 113 -7.24 12.34 9.15
CA GLY A 113 -7.47 10.91 9.10
C GLY A 113 -8.90 10.56 8.65
N ALA A 114 -9.11 9.33 8.25
CA ALA A 114 -10.41 8.79 7.86
C ALA A 114 -10.47 7.29 8.21
N PRO A 115 -10.63 6.92 9.50
CA PRO A 115 -10.58 5.52 9.94
C PRO A 115 -11.59 4.62 9.22
N ALA A 116 -12.73 5.17 8.79
CA ALA A 116 -13.76 4.44 8.03
C ALA A 116 -13.24 3.90 6.68
N TYR A 117 -12.14 4.46 6.17
CA TYR A 117 -11.51 4.08 4.90
C TYR A 117 -10.12 3.44 5.07
N GLY A 118 -9.76 3.02 6.26
CA GLY A 118 -8.50 2.33 6.57
C GLY A 118 -8.48 0.88 6.05
N PHE A 119 -8.83 0.67 4.78
CA PHE A 119 -8.94 -0.64 4.15
C PHE A 119 -8.17 -0.70 2.83
N ASN A 120 -7.62 -1.88 2.53
CA ASN A 120 -7.09 -2.23 1.21
C ASN A 120 -7.36 -3.70 0.88
N ALA A 121 -7.32 -4.04 -0.40
CA ALA A 121 -7.39 -5.40 -0.91
C ALA A 121 -6.18 -5.66 -1.80
N VAL A 122 -5.46 -6.77 -1.58
CA VAL A 122 -4.22 -7.11 -2.30
C VAL A 122 -4.20 -8.60 -2.62
N GLU A 123 -3.79 -8.97 -3.83
CA GLU A 123 -3.52 -10.36 -4.15
C GLU A 123 -2.32 -10.89 -3.34
N ALA A 124 -2.55 -11.93 -2.53
CA ALA A 124 -1.58 -12.45 -1.56
C ALA A 124 -0.23 -12.83 -2.17
N VAL A 125 -0.22 -13.31 -3.41
CA VAL A 125 1.02 -13.70 -4.12
C VAL A 125 1.90 -12.49 -4.46
N TYR A 126 1.30 -11.30 -4.63
CA TYR A 126 2.02 -10.04 -4.90
C TYR A 126 2.23 -9.18 -3.66
N ALA A 127 1.59 -9.49 -2.54
CA ALA A 127 1.69 -8.70 -1.31
C ALA A 127 3.14 -8.49 -0.81
N PRO A 128 4.05 -9.50 -0.85
CA PRO A 128 5.44 -9.31 -0.44
C PRO A 128 6.29 -8.45 -1.38
N THR A 129 5.72 -8.02 -2.51
CA THR A 129 6.39 -7.09 -3.45
C THR A 129 6.12 -5.64 -3.06
N SER A 130 6.25 -4.71 -4.01
CA SER A 130 5.90 -3.31 -3.77
C SER A 130 4.39 -3.04 -3.74
N VAL A 131 3.52 -4.02 -4.04
CA VAL A 131 2.07 -3.82 -4.13
C VAL A 131 1.49 -3.45 -2.76
N PHE A 132 1.71 -4.28 -1.74
CA PHE A 132 1.19 -3.99 -0.39
C PHE A 132 1.76 -2.70 0.19
N VAL A 133 3.05 -2.43 -0.06
CA VAL A 133 3.69 -1.15 0.34
C VAL A 133 2.97 0.04 -0.29
N HIS A 134 2.61 -0.07 -1.56
CA HIS A 134 1.89 0.95 -2.33
C HIS A 134 0.49 1.20 -1.73
N GLU A 135 -0.27 0.14 -1.47
CA GLU A 135 -1.62 0.27 -0.91
C GLU A 135 -1.62 0.84 0.50
N ILE A 136 -0.66 0.46 1.35
CA ILE A 136 -0.45 1.09 2.66
C ILE A 136 -0.09 2.58 2.49
N GLY A 137 0.69 2.94 1.48
CA GLY A 137 0.97 4.34 1.16
C GLY A 137 -0.29 5.16 0.91
N HIS A 138 -1.24 4.65 0.13
CA HIS A 138 -2.54 5.30 -0.10
C HIS A 138 -3.36 5.43 1.18
N ASN A 139 -3.45 4.38 1.99
CA ASN A 139 -4.14 4.44 3.28
C ASN A 139 -3.49 5.45 4.26
N LEU A 140 -2.25 5.85 4.02
CA LEU A 140 -1.53 6.89 4.76
C LEU A 140 -1.42 8.21 3.97
N GLY A 141 -2.30 8.44 3.00
CA GLY A 141 -2.46 9.73 2.33
C GLY A 141 -1.46 10.03 1.21
N CYS A 142 -0.68 9.03 0.75
CA CYS A 142 0.26 9.20 -0.36
C CYS A 142 -0.46 9.11 -1.71
N SER A 143 -0.06 9.96 -2.65
CA SER A 143 -0.56 9.99 -4.02
C SER A 143 0.44 9.37 -5.01
N HIS A 144 -0.02 9.08 -6.22
CA HIS A 144 0.83 8.74 -7.36
C HIS A 144 1.69 9.92 -7.80
N ALA A 145 2.48 9.79 -8.87
CA ALA A 145 3.16 10.94 -9.45
C ALA A 145 2.18 11.83 -10.22
N THR A 146 2.45 13.13 -10.28
CA THR A 146 1.55 14.12 -10.90
C THR A 146 1.23 13.87 -12.36
N ASN A 147 2.08 13.12 -13.06
CA ASN A 147 1.93 12.76 -14.48
C ASN A 147 1.45 11.32 -14.70
N ASP A 148 1.08 10.61 -13.63
CA ASP A 148 0.40 9.31 -13.76
C ASP A 148 -1.04 9.51 -14.25
N TYR A 149 -1.58 8.53 -14.97
CA TYR A 149 -2.97 8.53 -15.49
C TYR A 149 -3.37 9.74 -16.34
N GLY A 150 -2.47 10.24 -17.19
CA GLY A 150 -2.82 11.28 -18.16
C GLY A 150 -3.25 12.62 -17.56
N GLY A 151 -2.80 12.92 -16.32
CA GLY A 151 -3.10 14.19 -15.66
C GLY A 151 -4.34 14.18 -14.75
N LEU A 152 -4.95 13.01 -14.52
CA LEU A 152 -5.96 12.90 -13.47
C LEU A 152 -5.29 13.09 -12.11
N ILE A 153 -5.46 14.29 -11.54
CA ILE A 153 -4.81 14.69 -10.28
C ILE A 153 -5.65 14.21 -9.10
N LEU A 154 -5.34 13.04 -8.58
CA LEU A 154 -5.85 12.58 -7.30
C LEU A 154 -4.86 12.98 -6.20
N ARG A 155 -5.18 14.08 -5.51
CA ARG A 155 -4.34 14.61 -4.43
C ARG A 155 -4.48 13.76 -3.17
N GLY A 156 -3.35 13.42 -2.55
CA GLY A 156 -3.32 12.82 -1.21
C GLY A 156 -3.56 13.85 -0.09
N SER A 157 -3.19 13.49 1.14
CA SER A 157 -3.52 14.29 2.34
C SER A 157 -2.82 15.65 2.41
N TYR A 158 -1.64 15.80 1.79
CA TYR A 158 -0.86 17.03 1.78
C TYR A 158 -0.53 17.49 0.36
N THR A 159 -0.17 18.76 0.18
CA THR A 159 0.17 19.32 -1.13
C THR A 159 1.38 18.69 -1.77
N ASN A 160 2.30 18.15 -0.96
CA ASN A 160 3.52 17.47 -1.38
C ASN A 160 3.47 15.94 -1.21
N SER A 161 2.27 15.35 -1.15
CA SER A 161 2.09 13.90 -0.99
C SER A 161 2.28 13.08 -2.27
N TRP A 162 3.02 13.61 -3.26
CA TRP A 162 3.23 12.95 -4.54
C TRP A 162 4.42 11.99 -4.54
N ALA A 163 4.31 10.98 -5.37
CA ALA A 163 5.45 10.13 -5.72
C ALA A 163 6.45 10.89 -6.61
N TRP A 164 7.65 10.35 -6.74
CA TRP A 164 8.73 10.99 -7.48
C TRP A 164 9.30 10.07 -8.56
N ARG A 165 9.66 10.69 -9.69
CA ARG A 165 10.41 10.10 -10.78
C ARG A 165 11.67 10.92 -11.01
N PHE A 166 12.80 10.24 -11.20
CA PHE A 166 14.08 10.91 -11.38
C PHE A 166 15.01 10.09 -12.26
N GLY A 167 15.96 10.79 -12.91
CA GLY A 167 17.00 10.16 -13.71
C GLY A 167 18.28 9.97 -12.91
N ILE A 168 18.94 8.83 -13.10
CA ILE A 168 20.28 8.57 -12.60
C ILE A 168 21.19 8.35 -13.81
N THR A 169 22.20 9.20 -13.97
CA THR A 169 23.14 9.10 -15.09
C THR A 169 24.42 8.43 -14.61
N THR A 170 24.83 7.37 -15.29
CA THR A 170 26.10 6.70 -15.09
C THR A 170 26.69 6.27 -16.45
N ASN A 171 27.96 6.51 -16.65
CA ASN A 171 28.66 6.22 -17.91
C ASN A 171 27.94 6.82 -19.15
N GLY A 172 27.39 8.05 -19.03
CA GLY A 172 26.67 8.72 -20.10
C GLY A 172 25.25 8.18 -20.39
N VAL A 173 24.77 7.20 -19.65
CA VAL A 173 23.44 6.60 -19.80
C VAL A 173 22.55 7.04 -18.64
N THR A 174 21.36 7.57 -18.96
CA THR A 174 20.36 7.97 -17.95
C THR A 174 19.32 6.86 -17.77
N TYR A 175 19.23 6.35 -16.56
CA TYR A 175 18.24 5.37 -16.14
C TYR A 175 17.09 6.06 -15.42
N GLN A 176 15.87 5.83 -15.89
CA GLN A 176 14.68 6.37 -15.25
C GLN A 176 14.31 5.55 -14.01
N MET A 177 14.27 6.20 -12.86
CA MET A 177 13.90 5.65 -11.56
C MET A 177 12.58 6.22 -11.08
N LYS A 178 11.91 5.47 -10.21
CA LYS A 178 10.66 5.92 -9.57
C LYS A 178 10.53 5.38 -8.15
N THR A 179 9.90 6.16 -7.29
CA THR A 179 9.53 5.77 -5.93
C THR A 179 8.34 4.81 -5.93
N VAL A 180 8.03 4.20 -4.79
CA VAL A 180 7.08 3.08 -4.70
C VAL A 180 5.67 3.45 -5.14
N MET A 181 5.24 4.70 -4.91
CA MET A 181 3.90 5.17 -5.28
C MET A 181 3.76 5.57 -6.75
N ALA A 182 4.86 5.75 -7.51
CA ALA A 182 4.78 6.11 -8.92
C ALA A 182 4.45 4.90 -9.80
N MET A 183 3.52 5.10 -10.74
CA MET A 183 3.05 4.12 -11.71
C MET A 183 3.86 4.19 -13.04
N GLY A 184 3.49 3.41 -14.05
CA GLY A 184 4.07 3.47 -15.40
C GLY A 184 5.55 3.12 -15.49
N GLY A 185 6.26 3.67 -16.47
CA GLY A 185 7.65 3.34 -16.82
C GLY A 185 8.68 3.73 -15.75
N GLY A 186 9.91 3.22 -15.90
CA GLY A 186 11.01 3.42 -14.98
C GLY A 186 11.17 2.29 -13.95
N ARG A 187 12.39 2.12 -13.45
CA ARG A 187 12.72 1.12 -12.42
C ARG A 187 12.19 1.56 -11.06
N LYS A 188 11.29 0.77 -10.49
CA LYS A 188 10.74 1.06 -9.16
C LYS A 188 11.80 0.76 -8.09
N LEU A 189 12.06 1.75 -7.25
CA LEU A 189 12.92 1.63 -6.08
C LEU A 189 12.05 1.47 -4.83
N GLY A 190 12.56 0.73 -3.84
CA GLY A 190 11.88 0.54 -2.56
C GLY A 190 12.05 1.77 -1.64
N TYR A 191 11.55 2.93 -2.08
CA TYR A 191 11.51 4.20 -1.35
C TYR A 191 10.18 4.89 -1.55
N PHE A 192 9.62 5.48 -0.51
CA PHE A 192 8.69 6.60 -0.63
C PHE A 192 9.48 7.86 -1.00
N SER A 193 8.86 8.81 -1.69
CA SER A 193 9.52 10.07 -2.01
C SER A 193 9.92 10.81 -0.72
N ASN A 194 11.18 11.28 -0.69
CA ASN A 194 11.73 12.08 0.41
C ASN A 194 12.88 12.93 -0.12
N PRO A 195 12.79 14.30 -0.06
CA PRO A 195 13.86 15.17 -0.53
C PRO A 195 15.16 15.02 0.24
N ASN A 196 15.10 14.51 1.49
CA ASN A 196 16.26 14.35 2.37
C ASN A 196 16.93 12.97 2.25
N VAL A 197 16.41 12.09 1.38
CA VAL A 197 16.98 10.76 1.11
C VAL A 197 17.43 10.68 -0.33
N SER A 198 18.70 10.41 -0.55
CA SER A 198 19.28 10.30 -1.89
C SER A 198 19.68 8.88 -2.24
N VAL A 199 19.56 8.54 -3.52
CA VAL A 199 20.06 7.30 -4.13
C VAL A 199 21.07 7.68 -5.19
N TRP A 200 22.30 7.22 -5.05
CA TRP A 200 23.44 7.62 -5.90
C TRP A 200 23.59 9.14 -6.06
N GLY A 201 23.40 9.87 -4.97
CA GLY A 201 23.51 11.33 -4.94
C GLY A 201 22.29 12.11 -5.44
N VAL A 202 21.26 11.43 -5.97
CA VAL A 202 20.03 12.07 -6.46
C VAL A 202 18.92 11.95 -5.42
N PRO A 203 18.28 13.06 -4.98
CA PRO A 203 17.16 13.02 -4.04
C PRO A 203 16.00 12.17 -4.56
N THR A 204 15.39 11.40 -3.66
CA THR A 204 14.23 10.56 -3.99
C THR A 204 12.90 11.31 -3.94
N GLY A 205 12.92 12.63 -3.77
CA GLY A 205 11.74 13.48 -3.68
C GLY A 205 12.07 14.95 -3.89
N ASP A 206 11.06 15.78 -3.69
CA ASP A 206 11.11 17.23 -3.76
C ASP A 206 10.33 17.81 -2.57
N THR A 207 10.86 18.86 -1.94
CA THR A 207 10.31 19.45 -0.72
C THR A 207 8.89 19.99 -0.91
N ASN A 208 8.64 20.62 -2.05
CA ASN A 208 7.37 21.30 -2.32
C ASN A 208 6.35 20.38 -3.02
N LEU A 209 6.83 19.37 -3.73
CA LEU A 209 5.99 18.54 -4.59
C LEU A 209 5.90 17.09 -4.13
N ALA A 210 7.01 16.46 -3.77
CA ALA A 210 7.07 15.01 -3.63
C ALA A 210 7.76 14.57 -2.33
N ASN A 211 6.97 14.43 -1.25
CA ASN A 211 7.44 14.01 0.08
C ASN A 211 6.43 13.08 0.75
N ASN A 212 6.28 11.87 0.20
CA ASN A 212 5.43 10.83 0.81
C ASN A 212 5.88 10.47 2.22
N ALA A 213 7.19 10.52 2.50
CA ALA A 213 7.73 10.21 3.82
C ALA A 213 7.21 11.18 4.89
N PHE A 214 7.14 12.47 4.56
CA PHE A 214 6.48 13.47 5.42
C PHE A 214 5.01 13.13 5.62
N THR A 215 4.28 12.89 4.52
CA THR A 215 2.84 12.55 4.57
C THR A 215 2.59 11.36 5.49
N ILE A 216 3.32 10.25 5.33
CA ILE A 216 3.18 9.06 6.18
C ILE A 216 3.45 9.38 7.65
N SER A 217 4.52 10.16 7.93
CA SER A 217 4.89 10.52 9.31
C SER A 217 3.83 11.37 10.00
N GLN A 218 3.08 12.19 9.23
CA GLN A 218 1.97 13.00 9.75
C GLN A 218 0.67 12.21 9.90
N MET A 219 0.43 11.22 9.02
CA MET A 219 -0.84 10.49 8.98
C MET A 219 -0.84 9.24 9.85
N ALA A 220 0.31 8.59 10.07
CA ALA A 220 0.39 7.36 10.86
C ALA A 220 -0.13 7.48 12.32
N PRO A 221 -0.05 8.65 13.00
CA PRO A 221 -0.63 8.86 14.33
C PRO A 221 -2.14 9.13 14.35
N LYS A 222 -2.81 9.28 13.20
CA LYS A 222 -4.24 9.67 13.07
C LYS A 222 -5.13 8.44 12.96
#